data_0f5f588fdd0dd6984f835950483ea065
#
_entry.id   0f5f588fdd0dd6984f835950483ea065
#
_cell.length_a   1.000
_cell.length_b   1.000
_cell.length_c   1.000
_cell.angle_alpha   90.00
_cell.angle_beta   90.00
_cell.angle_gamma   90.00
#
_symmetry.space_group_name_H-M   'P 1'
#
loop_
_entity.id
_entity.type
_entity.pdbx_description
1 polymer ?
#
loop_
_entity_poly.entity_id
_entity_poly.type
_entity_poly.pdbx_seq_one_letter_code
_entity_poly.pdbx_strand_id
1 'polypeptide(L)'
;MYQSPVPLIVIRSAAPSLIEVNGQILGECRSDSHIAMPAGDNGDYFISAIPLSFGPWRYPITRKLSLCDGEALPTQGPDVSLCRWPGGVYEMYFGPSADFPVQPADFPRELDQLGYMQGRSRRNLTLFRENGLKLLIEEDGRSSSCISIGPGEYGSLTLYGVAGRQLVAVSTFEGGRQRLLMLDDNMNSLLELYGESILLEEGSVSLIEPLGTLLGHQRRTRYRYQGGGFSADCPEAGFFTREYKYPADRQKLVIAFCEAVREGFDVEAASYMTVSLKMDFSIDEIRNFLGNFDCCRPPLSDRSGRLIGLLKPDRTG
;
A
#
# COMPACT_ATOMS: atom_id res chain seq x y z
N MET A 1 7.40 21.16 -4.76
CA MET A 1 5.96 21.18 -4.46
C MET A 1 5.38 19.97 -5.18
N TYR A 2 4.96 18.95 -4.46
CA TYR A 2 4.24 17.82 -5.06
C TYR A 2 2.86 18.33 -5.47
N GLN A 3 2.57 18.35 -6.74
CA GLN A 3 1.19 18.42 -7.17
C GLN A 3 0.60 17.03 -6.91
N SER A 4 -0.36 16.94 -6.01
CA SER A 4 -1.18 15.74 -5.88
C SER A 4 -1.79 15.43 -7.24
N PRO A 5 -1.86 14.15 -7.66
CA PRO A 5 -2.53 13.80 -8.91
C PRO A 5 -3.95 14.36 -8.88
N VAL A 6 -4.37 14.96 -9.98
CA VAL A 6 -5.73 15.51 -10.12
C VAL A 6 -6.72 14.36 -9.86
N PRO A 7 -7.63 14.50 -8.88
CA PRO A 7 -8.63 13.47 -8.61
C PRO A 7 -9.43 13.12 -9.87
N LEU A 8 -9.75 11.85 -10.05
CA LEU A 8 -10.51 11.37 -11.21
C LEU A 8 -11.83 10.77 -10.74
N ILE A 9 -12.94 11.21 -11.32
CA ILE A 9 -14.24 10.57 -11.13
C ILE A 9 -14.48 9.64 -12.32
N VAL A 10 -14.70 8.38 -12.02
CA VAL A 10 -15.06 7.34 -13.01
C VAL A 10 -16.50 6.95 -12.75
N ILE A 11 -17.31 6.97 -13.80
CA ILE A 11 -18.75 6.70 -13.74
C ILE A 11 -19.05 5.49 -14.59
N ARG A 12 -19.69 4.50 -13.98
CA ARG A 12 -20.19 3.30 -14.66
C ARG A 12 -21.69 3.13 -14.43
N SER A 13 -22.32 2.38 -15.29
CA SER A 13 -23.73 2.08 -15.23
C SER A 13 -24.01 0.63 -15.59
N ALA A 14 -24.84 -0.07 -14.82
CA ALA A 14 -25.31 -1.43 -15.13
C ALA A 14 -26.17 -1.50 -16.38
N ALA A 15 -26.72 -0.37 -16.82
CA ALA A 15 -27.52 -0.27 -18.03
C ALA A 15 -27.04 0.90 -18.91
N PRO A 16 -27.26 0.85 -20.22
CA PRO A 16 -26.98 1.98 -21.10
C PRO A 16 -27.65 3.24 -20.57
N SER A 17 -26.85 4.25 -20.27
CA SER A 17 -27.31 5.48 -19.62
C SER A 17 -26.57 6.70 -20.18
N LEU A 18 -27.28 7.81 -20.28
CA LEU A 18 -26.68 9.11 -20.50
C LEU A 18 -26.20 9.65 -19.18
N ILE A 19 -24.95 10.03 -19.10
CA ILE A 19 -24.34 10.59 -17.88
C ILE A 19 -24.32 12.10 -17.95
N GLU A 20 -24.88 12.71 -16.93
CA GLU A 20 -24.88 14.15 -16.72
C GLU A 20 -24.14 14.47 -15.41
N VAL A 21 -23.30 15.49 -15.41
CA VAL A 21 -22.61 16.01 -14.23
C VAL A 21 -22.82 17.50 -14.13
N ASN A 22 -23.36 17.95 -13.00
CA ASN A 22 -23.69 19.37 -12.73
C ASN A 22 -24.51 20.04 -13.85
N GLY A 23 -25.46 19.30 -14.45
CA GLY A 23 -26.30 19.80 -15.54
C GLY A 23 -25.65 19.72 -16.92
N GLN A 24 -24.44 19.22 -17.05
CA GLN A 24 -23.74 19.02 -18.32
C GLN A 24 -23.70 17.55 -18.71
N ILE A 25 -24.18 17.24 -19.92
CA ILE A 25 -24.11 15.90 -20.48
C ILE A 25 -22.66 15.59 -20.87
N LEU A 26 -22.08 14.53 -20.31
CA LEU A 26 -20.74 14.05 -20.62
C LEU A 26 -20.73 13.01 -21.75
N GLY A 27 -21.76 12.19 -21.84
CA GLY A 27 -21.87 11.16 -22.87
C GLY A 27 -22.70 9.95 -22.47
N GLU A 28 -22.69 8.94 -23.33
CA GLU A 28 -23.35 7.65 -23.13
C GLU A 28 -22.40 6.67 -22.45
N CYS A 29 -22.85 6.08 -21.35
CA CYS A 29 -22.16 4.99 -20.64
C CYS A 29 -22.93 3.68 -20.89
N ARG A 30 -22.27 2.68 -21.46
CA ARG A 30 -22.81 1.32 -21.65
C ARG A 30 -22.36 0.42 -20.52
N SER A 31 -22.96 -0.75 -20.40
CA SER A 31 -22.63 -1.70 -19.31
C SER A 31 -21.17 -2.17 -19.29
N ASP A 32 -20.49 -2.11 -20.43
CA ASP A 32 -19.08 -2.50 -20.63
C ASP A 32 -18.14 -1.32 -20.76
N SER A 33 -18.63 -0.09 -20.58
CA SER A 33 -17.88 1.14 -20.71
C SER A 33 -17.94 2.00 -19.43
N HIS A 34 -17.20 3.07 -19.43
CA HIS A 34 -17.21 4.07 -18.35
C HIS A 34 -17.00 5.47 -18.94
N ILE A 35 -17.34 6.47 -18.14
CA ILE A 35 -17.00 7.87 -18.41
C ILE A 35 -16.06 8.32 -17.29
N ALA A 36 -14.95 8.92 -17.65
CA ALA A 36 -13.98 9.45 -16.71
C ALA A 36 -13.86 10.97 -16.89
N MET A 37 -13.77 11.69 -15.77
CA MET A 37 -13.58 13.14 -15.75
C MET A 37 -12.62 13.56 -14.64
N PRO A 38 -11.76 14.56 -14.86
CA PRO A 38 -10.98 15.15 -13.80
C PRO A 38 -11.88 15.85 -12.79
N ALA A 39 -11.51 15.80 -11.52
CA ALA A 39 -12.20 16.50 -10.45
C ALA A 39 -11.24 17.42 -9.71
N GLY A 40 -11.74 18.52 -9.13
CA GLY A 40 -10.96 19.34 -8.20
C GLY A 40 -10.82 18.65 -6.85
N ASP A 41 -9.83 19.06 -6.06
CA ASP A 41 -9.61 18.54 -4.69
C ASP A 41 -10.80 18.81 -3.77
N ASN A 42 -11.55 19.84 -4.05
CA ASN A 42 -12.76 20.25 -3.34
C ASN A 42 -13.88 20.53 -4.32
N GLY A 43 -15.06 20.06 -4.06
CA GLY A 43 -16.24 20.35 -4.87
C GLY A 43 -17.39 19.38 -4.70
N ASP A 44 -18.54 19.85 -5.13
CA ASP A 44 -19.78 19.06 -5.18
C ASP A 44 -20.09 18.70 -6.62
N TYR A 45 -20.25 17.41 -6.88
CA TYR A 45 -20.61 16.86 -8.18
C TYR A 45 -21.98 16.20 -8.08
N PHE A 46 -22.96 16.73 -8.78
CA PHE A 46 -24.28 16.11 -8.94
C PHE A 46 -24.23 15.27 -10.20
N ILE A 47 -24.16 13.95 -10.02
CA ILE A 47 -23.99 12.98 -11.09
C ILE A 47 -25.31 12.25 -11.30
N SER A 48 -25.82 12.29 -12.54
CA SER A 48 -27.06 11.64 -12.93
C SER A 48 -26.80 10.57 -13.98
N ALA A 49 -27.36 9.39 -13.79
CA ALA A 49 -27.47 8.37 -14.81
C ALA A 49 -28.91 8.33 -15.32
N ILE A 50 -29.11 8.70 -16.58
CA ILE A 50 -30.41 8.74 -17.25
C ILE A 50 -30.52 7.52 -18.15
N PRO A 51 -31.43 6.55 -17.89
CA PRO A 51 -31.50 5.32 -18.65
C PRO A 51 -31.92 5.58 -20.09
N LEU A 52 -31.21 4.98 -21.04
CA LEU A 52 -31.49 5.06 -22.48
C LEU A 52 -32.42 3.92 -22.96
N SER A 53 -32.57 2.88 -22.15
CA SER A 53 -33.40 1.72 -22.44
C SER A 53 -34.07 1.19 -21.17
N PHE A 54 -35.04 0.28 -21.33
CA PHE A 54 -35.60 -0.43 -20.19
C PHE A 54 -34.55 -1.30 -19.54
N GLY A 55 -34.14 -0.93 -18.34
CA GLY A 55 -33.10 -1.56 -17.53
C GLY A 55 -33.55 -1.78 -16.09
N PRO A 56 -32.61 -2.00 -15.17
CA PRO A 56 -32.88 -2.20 -13.74
C PRO A 56 -33.56 -1.00 -13.07
N TRP A 57 -33.48 0.19 -13.68
CA TRP A 57 -34.24 1.38 -13.25
C TRP A 57 -34.90 2.06 -14.45
N ARG A 58 -36.03 2.73 -14.16
CA ARG A 58 -36.85 3.41 -15.20
C ARG A 58 -36.75 4.94 -15.15
N TYR A 59 -36.14 5.48 -14.11
CA TYR A 59 -36.04 6.91 -13.86
C TYR A 59 -34.59 7.33 -13.69
N PRO A 60 -34.27 8.60 -13.99
CA PRO A 60 -32.93 9.13 -13.71
C PRO A 60 -32.57 8.94 -12.24
N ILE A 61 -31.38 8.48 -11.97
CA ILE A 61 -30.81 8.39 -10.62
C ILE A 61 -29.75 9.49 -10.50
N THR A 62 -29.98 10.44 -9.59
CA THR A 62 -28.99 11.48 -9.30
C THR A 62 -28.39 11.28 -7.93
N ARG A 63 -27.08 11.40 -7.82
CA ARG A 63 -26.35 11.34 -6.55
C ARG A 63 -25.35 12.48 -6.48
N LYS A 64 -25.13 12.95 -5.26
CA LYS A 64 -24.12 13.96 -4.95
C LYS A 64 -22.83 13.25 -4.51
N LEU A 65 -21.73 13.58 -5.14
CA LEU A 65 -20.38 13.26 -4.68
C LEU A 65 -19.75 14.55 -4.19
N SER A 66 -19.40 14.62 -2.91
CA SER A 66 -18.68 15.75 -2.34
C SER A 66 -17.25 15.36 -2.11
N LEU A 67 -16.30 16.12 -2.63
CA LEU A 67 -14.88 16.00 -2.36
C LEU A 67 -14.46 17.12 -1.41
N CYS A 68 -13.75 16.74 -0.35
CA CYS A 68 -13.18 17.68 0.61
C CYS A 68 -11.74 17.25 0.92
N ASP A 69 -10.77 18.09 0.60
CA ASP A 69 -9.33 17.81 0.73
C ASP A 69 -8.91 16.46 0.12
N GLY A 70 -9.48 16.16 -1.05
CA GLY A 70 -9.24 14.89 -1.75
C GLY A 70 -9.90 13.67 -1.09
N GLU A 71 -10.84 13.85 -0.15
CA GLU A 71 -11.66 12.77 0.41
C GLU A 71 -13.10 12.85 -0.05
N ALA A 72 -13.65 11.72 -0.51
CA ALA A 72 -15.06 11.62 -0.84
C ALA A 72 -15.90 11.37 0.40
N LEU A 73 -16.90 12.20 0.61
CA LEU A 73 -17.94 11.89 1.59
C LEU A 73 -18.86 10.81 1.00
N PRO A 74 -19.14 9.73 1.73
CA PRO A 74 -19.90 8.61 1.20
C PRO A 74 -21.33 9.02 0.86
N THR A 75 -21.70 8.83 -0.38
CA THR A 75 -23.09 8.91 -0.83
C THR A 75 -23.52 7.50 -1.22
N GLN A 76 -23.98 6.71 -0.27
CA GLN A 76 -24.47 5.36 -0.54
C GLN A 76 -26.00 5.34 -0.67
N GLY A 77 -26.48 4.54 -1.60
CA GLY A 77 -27.89 4.25 -1.81
C GLY A 77 -28.05 2.86 -2.40
N PRO A 78 -29.25 2.28 -2.39
CA PRO A 78 -29.46 0.92 -2.89
C PRO A 78 -29.09 0.75 -4.38
N ASP A 79 -29.09 1.84 -5.12
CA ASP A 79 -28.87 1.84 -6.57
C ASP A 79 -27.56 2.51 -7.00
N VAL A 80 -26.72 2.93 -6.05
CA VAL A 80 -25.43 3.57 -6.33
C VAL A 80 -24.40 3.15 -5.31
N SER A 81 -23.28 2.66 -5.79
CA SER A 81 -22.10 2.34 -5.00
C SER A 81 -20.96 3.28 -5.35
N LEU A 82 -20.21 3.71 -4.33
CA LEU A 82 -19.00 4.52 -4.49
C LEU A 82 -17.82 3.73 -3.95
N CYS A 83 -16.79 3.58 -4.76
CA CYS A 83 -15.51 3.03 -4.36
C CYS A 83 -14.42 4.10 -4.50
N ARG A 84 -13.57 4.20 -3.50
CA ARG A 84 -12.35 4.99 -3.56
C ARG A 84 -11.20 4.06 -3.93
N TRP A 85 -10.59 4.33 -5.05
CA TRP A 85 -9.36 3.68 -5.47
C TRP A 85 -8.16 4.54 -5.11
N PRO A 86 -7.01 3.91 -4.86
CA PRO A 86 -5.77 4.65 -4.65
C PRO A 86 -5.43 5.59 -5.82
N GLY A 87 -4.69 6.68 -5.54
CA GLY A 87 -4.33 7.68 -6.55
C GLY A 87 -5.44 8.72 -6.80
N GLY A 88 -6.37 8.93 -5.84
CA GLY A 88 -7.42 9.96 -5.95
C GLY A 88 -8.52 9.62 -6.95
N VAL A 89 -8.80 8.32 -7.17
CA VAL A 89 -9.88 7.90 -8.06
C VAL A 89 -11.12 7.50 -7.30
N TYR A 90 -12.23 8.06 -7.73
CA TYR A 90 -13.56 7.82 -7.21
C TYR A 90 -14.39 7.16 -8.29
N GLU A 91 -14.69 5.89 -8.11
CA GLU A 91 -15.54 5.14 -9.04
C GLU A 91 -16.97 5.08 -8.49
N MET A 92 -17.88 5.69 -9.24
CA MET A 92 -19.31 5.67 -8.94
C MET A 92 -20.01 4.72 -9.90
N TYR A 93 -20.66 3.72 -9.36
CA TYR A 93 -21.40 2.72 -10.11
C TYR A 93 -22.89 2.88 -9.89
N PHE A 94 -23.62 3.09 -10.96
CA PHE A 94 -25.09 3.15 -10.99
C PHE A 94 -25.61 1.76 -11.33
N GLY A 95 -26.18 1.08 -10.33
CA GLY A 95 -26.70 -0.26 -10.44
C GLY A 95 -26.84 -0.95 -9.09
N PRO A 96 -27.44 -2.16 -9.04
CA PRO A 96 -27.50 -2.95 -7.84
C PRO A 96 -26.10 -3.17 -7.26
N SER A 97 -25.95 -3.02 -5.95
CA SER A 97 -24.63 -3.15 -5.29
C SER A 97 -23.99 -4.53 -5.46
N ALA A 98 -24.80 -5.56 -5.72
CA ALA A 98 -24.32 -6.92 -6.01
C ALA A 98 -23.58 -7.02 -7.36
N ASP A 99 -23.86 -6.11 -8.29
CA ASP A 99 -23.25 -6.07 -9.63
C ASP A 99 -22.03 -5.12 -9.68
N PHE A 100 -21.65 -4.52 -8.55
CA PHE A 100 -20.50 -3.64 -8.51
C PHE A 100 -19.23 -4.40 -8.87
N PRO A 101 -18.50 -3.96 -9.90
CA PRO A 101 -17.28 -4.63 -10.31
C PRO A 101 -16.24 -4.60 -9.19
N VAL A 102 -15.81 -5.76 -8.75
CA VAL A 102 -14.80 -5.93 -7.68
C VAL A 102 -13.40 -5.48 -8.15
N GLN A 103 -13.23 -5.29 -9.46
CA GLN A 103 -11.98 -4.82 -10.05
C GLN A 103 -12.18 -3.51 -10.81
N PRO A 104 -11.24 -2.56 -10.69
CA PRO A 104 -11.29 -1.34 -11.48
C PRO A 104 -11.24 -1.67 -12.98
N ALA A 105 -11.84 -0.81 -13.79
CA ALA A 105 -11.80 -0.96 -15.25
C ALA A 105 -10.36 -0.97 -15.77
N ASP A 106 -10.09 -1.88 -16.69
CA ASP A 106 -8.87 -1.86 -17.49
C ASP A 106 -8.99 -0.79 -18.57
N PHE A 107 -8.62 0.42 -18.24
CA PHE A 107 -8.43 1.51 -19.21
C PHE A 107 -7.08 2.16 -18.93
N PRO A 108 -6.43 2.69 -19.97
CA PRO A 108 -5.19 3.43 -19.81
C PRO A 108 -5.44 4.60 -18.85
N ARG A 109 -4.78 4.56 -17.72
CA ARG A 109 -4.98 5.56 -16.68
C ARG A 109 -3.66 6.07 -16.20
N GLU A 110 -3.46 7.35 -16.35
CA GLU A 110 -2.35 8.04 -15.74
C GLU A 110 -2.49 7.99 -14.21
N LEU A 111 -1.43 7.55 -13.56
CA LEU A 111 -1.33 7.45 -12.11
C LEU A 111 -0.46 8.55 -11.53
N ASP A 112 0.65 8.87 -12.20
CA ASP A 112 1.58 9.89 -11.76
C ASP A 112 2.46 10.38 -12.91
N GLN A 113 2.95 11.62 -12.80
CA GLN A 113 3.89 12.22 -13.74
C GLN A 113 5.09 12.82 -13.03
N LEU A 114 6.27 12.68 -13.62
CA LEU A 114 7.51 13.21 -13.10
C LEU A 114 8.32 13.86 -14.23
N GLY A 115 8.54 15.16 -14.13
CA GLY A 115 9.42 15.89 -15.04
C GLY A 115 10.74 16.26 -14.40
N TYR A 116 11.86 16.02 -15.07
CA TYR A 116 13.20 16.40 -14.60
C TYR A 116 14.17 16.68 -15.74
N MET A 117 15.31 17.29 -15.40
CA MET A 117 16.38 17.53 -16.36
C MET A 117 17.44 16.44 -16.24
N GLN A 118 17.75 15.79 -17.36
CA GLN A 118 18.89 14.89 -17.49
C GLN A 118 19.94 15.53 -18.42
N GLY A 119 20.99 16.08 -17.82
CA GLY A 119 21.94 16.88 -18.56
C GLY A 119 21.28 18.12 -19.19
N ARG A 120 21.15 18.15 -20.53
CA ARG A 120 20.51 19.24 -21.26
C ARG A 120 19.09 18.92 -21.76
N SER A 121 18.68 17.65 -21.68
CA SER A 121 17.37 17.20 -22.14
C SER A 121 16.35 17.20 -21.00
N ARG A 122 15.12 17.59 -21.32
CA ARG A 122 13.98 17.45 -20.39
C ARG A 122 13.38 16.07 -20.57
N ARG A 123 13.31 15.31 -19.49
CA ARG A 123 12.58 14.05 -19.42
C ARG A 123 11.27 14.22 -18.69
N ASN A 124 10.22 13.65 -19.26
CA ASN A 124 8.94 13.45 -18.60
C ASN A 124 8.66 11.95 -18.53
N LEU A 125 8.30 11.51 -17.35
CA LEU A 125 7.90 10.13 -17.08
C LEU A 125 6.42 10.14 -16.73
N THR A 126 5.65 9.28 -17.35
CA THR A 126 4.23 9.10 -17.03
C THR A 126 4.01 7.65 -16.63
N LEU A 127 3.64 7.43 -15.37
CA LEU A 127 3.22 6.13 -14.90
C LEU A 127 1.73 5.98 -15.19
N PHE A 128 1.36 4.94 -15.91
CA PHE A 128 -0.03 4.66 -16.24
C PHE A 128 -0.34 3.17 -16.11
N ARG A 129 -1.63 2.89 -15.95
CA ARG A 129 -2.15 1.54 -15.87
C ARG A 129 -2.88 1.19 -17.16
N GLU A 130 -2.46 0.09 -17.78
CA GLU A 130 -3.09 -0.53 -18.94
C GLU A 130 -2.64 -1.99 -18.99
N ASN A 131 -3.50 -2.93 -18.59
CA ASN A 131 -3.12 -4.35 -18.43
C ASN A 131 -1.85 -4.51 -17.57
N GLY A 132 -1.82 -3.86 -16.39
CA GLY A 132 -0.65 -3.69 -15.53
C GLY A 132 -0.09 -2.28 -15.58
N LEU A 133 0.99 -2.07 -14.83
CA LEU A 133 1.65 -0.76 -14.75
C LEU A 133 2.71 -0.61 -15.85
N LYS A 134 2.71 0.53 -16.50
CA LYS A 134 3.64 0.91 -17.56
C LYS A 134 4.20 2.30 -17.27
N LEU A 135 5.44 2.51 -17.65
CA LEU A 135 6.12 3.81 -17.60
C LEU A 135 6.41 4.28 -19.00
N LEU A 136 5.76 5.37 -19.41
CA LEU A 136 6.05 6.09 -20.64
C LEU A 136 7.18 7.08 -20.37
N ILE A 137 8.15 7.10 -21.26
CA ILE A 137 9.33 7.97 -21.19
C ILE A 137 9.28 8.90 -22.40
N GLU A 138 9.27 10.19 -22.14
CA GLU A 138 9.37 11.21 -23.16
C GLU A 138 10.63 12.03 -22.97
N GLU A 139 11.33 12.31 -24.05
CA GLU A 139 12.51 13.16 -24.07
C GLU A 139 12.29 14.35 -25.01
N ASP A 140 12.43 15.56 -24.48
CA ASP A 140 12.17 16.82 -25.21
C ASP A 140 10.82 16.86 -25.94
N GLY A 141 9.78 16.30 -25.28
CA GLY A 141 8.40 16.27 -25.79
C GLY A 141 8.14 15.19 -26.86
N ARG A 142 9.05 14.25 -27.05
CA ARG A 142 8.86 13.10 -27.95
C ARG A 142 8.85 11.80 -27.14
N SER A 143 7.86 10.95 -27.39
CA SER A 143 7.85 9.61 -26.81
C SER A 143 9.05 8.83 -27.28
N SER A 144 9.91 8.40 -26.34
CA SER A 144 11.12 7.65 -26.63
C SER A 144 10.94 6.15 -26.38
N SER A 145 10.24 5.76 -25.32
CA SER A 145 10.01 4.37 -24.98
C SER A 145 8.86 4.19 -23.98
N CYS A 146 8.35 2.95 -23.90
CA CYS A 146 7.39 2.54 -22.90
C CYS A 146 7.87 1.22 -22.29
N ILE A 147 8.06 1.16 -20.98
CA ILE A 147 8.51 -0.02 -20.28
C ILE A 147 7.42 -0.58 -19.38
N SER A 148 7.31 -1.90 -19.30
CA SER A 148 6.40 -2.56 -18.37
C SER A 148 7.02 -2.56 -16.98
N ILE A 149 6.26 -2.04 -16.00
CA ILE A 149 6.66 -2.06 -14.59
C ILE A 149 6.17 -3.35 -13.92
N GLY A 150 5.10 -3.96 -14.42
CA GLY A 150 4.54 -5.20 -13.89
C GLY A 150 3.16 -5.01 -13.29
N PRO A 151 2.71 -5.95 -12.44
CA PRO A 151 1.41 -5.86 -11.80
C PRO A 151 1.38 -4.72 -10.78
N GLY A 152 0.20 -4.23 -10.47
CA GLY A 152 -0.03 -3.18 -9.47
C GLY A 152 -1.34 -2.44 -9.73
N GLU A 153 -1.96 -1.98 -8.66
CA GLU A 153 -3.23 -1.25 -8.72
C GLU A 153 -3.00 0.25 -8.86
N TYR A 154 -1.96 0.74 -8.25
CA TYR A 154 -1.54 2.15 -8.26
C TYR A 154 -0.04 2.28 -8.00
N GLY A 155 0.49 3.47 -8.23
CA GLY A 155 1.89 3.76 -8.01
C GLY A 155 2.19 5.24 -8.07
N SER A 156 3.41 5.59 -7.70
CA SER A 156 3.95 6.95 -7.75
C SER A 156 5.39 6.97 -8.22
N LEU A 157 5.80 8.12 -8.73
CA LEU A 157 7.14 8.40 -9.21
C LEU A 157 7.81 9.42 -8.29
N THR A 158 9.05 9.17 -7.93
CA THR A 158 9.84 10.09 -7.11
C THR A 158 11.26 10.16 -7.63
N LEU A 159 11.83 11.37 -7.70
CA LEU A 159 13.27 11.52 -7.90
C LEU A 159 14.00 11.28 -6.58
N TYR A 160 14.94 10.37 -6.62
CA TYR A 160 15.76 10.02 -5.48
C TYR A 160 17.22 10.43 -5.74
N GLY A 161 17.68 11.42 -4.96
CA GLY A 161 19.06 11.91 -5.04
C GLY A 161 19.99 11.05 -4.19
N VAL A 162 21.02 10.47 -4.81
CA VAL A 162 22.02 9.68 -4.07
C VAL A 162 23.40 9.81 -4.72
N ALA A 163 24.43 10.07 -3.91
CA ALA A 163 25.84 10.20 -4.35
C ALA A 163 26.02 11.11 -5.59
N GLY A 164 25.29 12.22 -5.66
CA GLY A 164 25.34 13.18 -6.78
C GLY A 164 24.63 12.71 -8.04
N ARG A 165 23.90 11.60 -8.00
CA ARG A 165 23.06 11.08 -9.09
C ARG A 165 21.59 11.26 -8.76
N GLN A 166 20.76 11.31 -9.78
CA GLN A 166 19.30 11.26 -9.66
C GLN A 166 18.83 9.89 -10.17
N LEU A 167 18.13 9.15 -9.32
CA LEU A 167 17.48 7.90 -9.67
C LEU A 167 15.97 8.11 -9.71
N VAL A 168 15.27 7.29 -10.46
CA VAL A 168 13.81 7.28 -10.49
C VAL A 168 13.32 6.14 -9.60
N ALA A 169 12.60 6.48 -8.56
CA ALA A 169 11.91 5.53 -7.69
C ALA A 169 10.47 5.37 -8.17
N VAL A 170 10.10 4.17 -8.56
CA VAL A 170 8.74 3.77 -8.90
C VAL A 170 8.18 2.96 -7.73
N SER A 171 7.31 3.56 -6.94
CA SER A 171 6.61 2.88 -5.85
C SER A 171 5.27 2.38 -6.35
N THR A 172 4.98 1.10 -6.14
CA THR A 172 3.70 0.49 -6.53
C THR A 172 3.12 -0.32 -5.38
N PHE A 173 1.82 -0.60 -5.45
CA PHE A 173 1.11 -1.35 -4.42
C PHE A 173 0.26 -2.43 -5.06
N GLU A 174 0.33 -3.62 -4.48
CA GLU A 174 -0.42 -4.79 -4.90
C GLU A 174 -0.78 -5.66 -3.69
N GLY A 175 -2.05 -5.97 -3.50
CA GLY A 175 -2.50 -6.85 -2.43
C GLY A 175 -2.07 -6.41 -1.02
N GLY A 176 -1.99 -5.10 -0.77
CA GLY A 176 -1.57 -4.54 0.52
C GLY A 176 -0.05 -4.55 0.76
N ARG A 177 0.75 -4.93 -0.23
CA ARG A 177 2.20 -4.86 -0.19
C ARG A 177 2.72 -3.74 -1.07
N GLN A 178 3.78 -3.11 -0.61
CA GLN A 178 4.53 -2.12 -1.38
C GLN A 178 5.64 -2.80 -2.18
N ARG A 179 5.79 -2.38 -3.43
CA ARG A 179 6.95 -2.68 -4.27
C ARG A 179 7.66 -1.38 -4.60
N LEU A 180 8.97 -1.37 -4.54
CA LEU A 180 9.82 -0.28 -4.99
C LEU A 180 10.75 -0.78 -6.08
N LEU A 181 10.78 -0.06 -7.20
CA LEU A 181 11.72 -0.24 -8.28
C LEU A 181 12.56 1.03 -8.41
N MET A 182 13.89 0.91 -8.26
CA MET A 182 14.83 2.01 -8.46
C MET A 182 15.47 1.88 -9.84
N LEU A 183 15.33 2.91 -10.65
CA LEU A 183 15.84 2.95 -12.01
C LEU A 183 16.98 3.97 -12.13
N ASP A 184 17.98 3.62 -12.90
CA ASP A 184 19.06 4.54 -13.28
C ASP A 184 18.65 5.49 -14.41
N ASP A 185 19.60 6.34 -14.85
CA ASP A 185 19.39 7.28 -15.95
C ASP A 185 19.05 6.61 -17.29
N ASN A 186 19.38 5.33 -17.46
CA ASN A 186 19.07 4.54 -18.65
C ASN A 186 17.82 3.67 -18.46
N MET A 187 17.10 3.87 -17.34
CA MET A 187 15.93 3.07 -16.97
C MET A 187 16.23 1.59 -16.69
N ASN A 188 17.48 1.27 -16.36
CA ASN A 188 17.82 -0.06 -15.87
C ASN A 188 17.49 -0.18 -14.39
N SER A 189 16.98 -1.34 -13.98
CA SER A 189 16.70 -1.63 -12.57
C SER A 189 17.99 -1.78 -11.78
N LEU A 190 18.15 -0.96 -10.73
CA LEU A 190 19.25 -1.04 -9.77
C LEU A 190 18.83 -1.74 -8.46
N LEU A 191 17.57 -1.67 -8.10
CA LEU A 191 17.01 -2.27 -6.88
C LEU A 191 15.54 -2.55 -7.08
N GLU A 192 15.11 -3.71 -6.64
CA GLU A 192 13.71 -4.09 -6.58
C GLU A 192 13.41 -4.70 -5.22
N LEU A 193 12.46 -4.13 -4.50
CA LEU A 193 12.06 -4.56 -3.16
C LEU A 193 10.56 -4.78 -3.08
N TYR A 194 10.16 -5.75 -2.23
CA TYR A 194 8.78 -6.04 -1.90
C TYR A 194 8.65 -6.17 -0.38
N GLY A 195 7.67 -5.49 0.22
CA GLY A 195 7.47 -5.56 1.66
C GLY A 195 6.18 -4.93 2.15
N GLU A 196 6.00 -4.92 3.47
CA GLU A 196 4.89 -4.22 4.12
C GLU A 196 5.07 -2.71 3.99
N SER A 197 6.29 -2.23 4.15
CA SER A 197 6.63 -0.81 4.04
C SER A 197 8.05 -0.64 3.51
N ILE A 198 8.23 0.32 2.60
CA ILE A 198 9.54 0.69 2.06
C ILE A 198 9.69 2.20 2.22
N LEU A 199 10.76 2.62 2.88
CA LEU A 199 11.05 4.02 3.16
C LEU A 199 12.24 4.48 2.32
N LEU A 200 12.07 5.60 1.63
CA LEU A 200 13.16 6.30 0.97
C LEU A 200 13.78 7.27 2.00
N GLU A 201 15.01 6.99 2.39
CA GLU A 201 15.78 7.80 3.33
C GLU A 201 16.95 8.45 2.58
N GLU A 202 17.58 9.47 3.14
CA GLU A 202 18.74 10.11 2.53
C GLU A 202 19.89 9.08 2.39
N GLY A 203 20.28 8.80 1.16
CA GLY A 203 21.39 7.87 0.85
C GLY A 203 21.08 6.37 1.03
N SER A 204 19.87 5.99 1.44
CA SER A 204 19.48 4.59 1.63
C SER A 204 18.00 4.32 1.41
N VAL A 205 17.68 3.06 1.20
CA VAL A 205 16.30 2.56 1.14
C VAL A 205 16.11 1.54 2.24
N SER A 206 15.09 1.70 3.06
CA SER A 206 14.78 0.76 4.15
C SER A 206 13.56 -0.10 3.80
N LEU A 207 13.74 -1.41 3.76
CA LEU A 207 12.67 -2.40 3.69
C LEU A 207 12.25 -2.78 5.10
N ILE A 208 10.97 -2.70 5.41
CA ILE A 208 10.40 -3.04 6.70
C ILE A 208 9.41 -4.19 6.54
N GLU A 209 9.65 -5.27 7.26
CA GLU A 209 8.86 -6.49 7.22
C GLU A 209 8.39 -6.88 8.63
N PRO A 210 7.19 -7.44 8.80
CA PRO A 210 6.71 -7.89 10.09
C PRO A 210 7.43 -9.18 10.51
N LEU A 211 7.81 -9.29 11.79
CA LEU A 211 8.35 -10.52 12.39
C LEU A 211 7.27 -11.50 12.85
N GLY A 212 5.99 -11.11 12.76
CA GLY A 212 4.88 -11.96 13.18
C GLY A 212 4.75 -12.13 14.67
N THR A 213 5.38 -11.27 15.48
CA THR A 213 5.27 -11.27 16.94
C THR A 213 3.96 -10.61 17.41
N LEU A 214 3.53 -10.94 18.64
CA LEU A 214 2.32 -10.41 19.26
C LEU A 214 2.32 -8.86 19.31
N LEU A 215 3.47 -8.27 19.61
CA LEU A 215 3.60 -6.81 19.73
C LEU A 215 3.86 -6.12 18.39
N GLY A 216 4.04 -6.89 17.32
CA GLY A 216 4.24 -6.36 15.99
C GLY A 216 5.65 -5.85 15.73
N HIS A 217 6.66 -6.51 16.28
CA HIS A 217 8.05 -6.25 15.93
C HIS A 217 8.25 -6.37 14.42
N GLN A 218 9.18 -5.60 13.92
CA GLN A 218 9.50 -5.50 12.51
C GLN A 218 11.00 -5.74 12.32
N ARG A 219 11.34 -6.25 11.16
CA ARG A 219 12.72 -6.34 10.67
C ARG A 219 12.92 -5.23 9.66
N ARG A 220 13.95 -4.42 9.84
CA ARG A 220 14.39 -3.41 8.90
C ARG A 220 15.68 -3.86 8.24
N THR A 221 15.70 -3.95 6.91
CA THR A 221 16.89 -4.13 6.09
C THR A 221 17.15 -2.82 5.33
N ARG A 222 18.31 -2.21 5.58
CA ARG A 222 18.71 -0.97 4.92
C ARG A 222 19.59 -1.28 3.72
N TYR A 223 19.25 -0.71 2.57
CA TYR A 223 19.99 -0.83 1.32
C TYR A 223 20.69 0.50 1.02
N ARG A 224 22.02 0.50 1.00
CA ARG A 224 22.83 1.69 0.71
C ARG A 224 23.35 1.67 -0.70
N TYR A 225 23.31 2.83 -1.35
CA TYR A 225 23.87 2.97 -2.69
C TYR A 225 25.39 3.06 -2.63
N GLN A 226 26.08 2.12 -3.26
CA GLN A 226 27.55 2.05 -3.32
C GLN A 226 28.01 1.47 -4.65
N GLY A 227 29.05 2.07 -5.25
CA GLY A 227 29.68 1.52 -6.45
C GLY A 227 28.78 1.38 -7.68
N GLY A 228 27.67 2.14 -7.77
CA GLY A 228 26.73 2.09 -8.88
C GLY A 228 25.53 1.15 -8.69
N GLY A 229 25.37 0.56 -7.50
CA GLY A 229 24.24 -0.29 -7.13
C GLY A 229 23.89 -0.18 -5.66
N PHE A 230 22.93 -0.99 -5.20
CA PHE A 230 22.53 -1.05 -3.80
C PHE A 230 23.08 -2.32 -3.13
N SER A 231 23.56 -2.17 -1.90
CA SER A 231 23.97 -3.27 -1.03
C SER A 231 23.18 -3.26 0.27
N ALA A 232 22.77 -4.44 0.74
CA ALA A 232 22.05 -4.58 1.99
C ALA A 232 22.98 -4.52 3.21
N ASP A 233 22.61 -3.77 4.23
CA ASP A 233 23.20 -3.85 5.56
C ASP A 233 22.67 -5.09 6.32
N CYS A 234 23.28 -5.42 7.46
CA CYS A 234 22.71 -6.41 8.36
C CYS A 234 21.32 -5.97 8.82
N PRO A 235 20.32 -6.86 8.79
CA PRO A 235 18.99 -6.54 9.26
C PRO A 235 18.98 -6.15 10.75
N GLU A 236 18.17 -5.16 11.08
CA GLU A 236 17.88 -4.74 12.45
C GLU A 236 16.45 -5.15 12.80
N ALA A 237 16.19 -5.53 14.04
CA ALA A 237 14.86 -5.83 14.52
C ALA A 237 14.41 -4.81 15.57
N GLY A 238 13.11 -4.47 15.58
CA GLY A 238 12.57 -3.44 16.48
C GLY A 238 11.19 -2.94 16.05
N PHE A 239 10.87 -1.70 16.46
CA PHE A 239 9.65 -1.00 16.06
C PHE A 239 10.05 0.19 15.17
N PHE A 240 9.70 0.17 13.88
CA PHE A 240 10.13 1.19 12.91
C PHE A 240 8.96 2.04 12.38
N THR A 241 7.83 1.41 12.07
CA THR A 241 6.61 2.09 11.60
C THR A 241 5.44 1.94 12.56
N ARG A 242 5.64 1.19 13.65
CA ARG A 242 4.63 0.93 14.69
C ARG A 242 5.16 1.39 16.03
N GLU A 243 4.27 1.85 16.89
CA GLU A 243 4.63 2.19 18.26
C GLU A 243 4.70 0.93 19.14
N TYR A 244 5.71 0.90 20.01
CA TYR A 244 5.76 -0.09 21.07
C TYR A 244 4.61 0.13 22.06
N LYS A 245 3.85 -0.93 22.36
CA LYS A 245 2.80 -0.94 23.38
C LYS A 245 3.07 -2.03 24.38
N TYR A 246 3.24 -1.64 25.65
CA TYR A 246 3.42 -2.61 26.73
C TYR A 246 2.20 -3.54 26.83
N PRO A 247 2.38 -4.87 26.99
CA PRO A 247 1.28 -5.82 27.07
C PRO A 247 0.32 -5.53 28.23
N ALA A 248 -0.97 -5.42 27.91
CA ALA A 248 -1.99 -5.04 28.90
C ALA A 248 -2.41 -6.17 29.86
N ASP A 249 -2.19 -7.42 29.46
CA ASP A 249 -2.60 -8.58 30.26
C ASP A 249 -1.44 -9.58 30.49
N ARG A 250 -1.58 -10.41 31.51
CA ARG A 250 -0.52 -11.36 31.90
C ARG A 250 -0.19 -12.39 30.83
N GLN A 251 -1.19 -12.85 30.07
CA GLN A 251 -0.94 -13.86 29.03
C GLN A 251 -0.15 -13.25 27.89
N LYS A 252 -0.51 -12.04 27.45
CA LYS A 252 0.24 -11.31 26.43
C LYS A 252 1.64 -10.95 26.91
N LEU A 253 1.80 -10.64 28.19
CA LEU A 253 3.11 -10.36 28.77
C LEU A 253 4.04 -11.58 28.66
N VAL A 254 3.56 -12.79 28.99
CA VAL A 254 4.35 -14.02 28.87
C VAL A 254 4.71 -14.32 27.43
N ILE A 255 3.78 -14.17 26.50
CA ILE A 255 4.03 -14.37 25.07
C ILE A 255 5.07 -13.36 24.57
N ALA A 256 4.89 -12.08 24.88
CA ALA A 256 5.81 -11.02 24.49
C ALA A 256 7.22 -11.25 25.05
N PHE A 257 7.31 -11.70 26.31
CA PHE A 257 8.59 -12.09 26.93
C PHE A 257 9.28 -13.21 26.15
N CYS A 258 8.56 -14.29 25.88
CA CYS A 258 9.12 -15.43 25.13
C CYS A 258 9.55 -15.01 23.71
N GLU A 259 8.73 -14.22 23.03
CA GLU A 259 9.07 -13.71 21.70
C GLU A 259 10.29 -12.78 21.73
N ALA A 260 10.39 -11.88 22.71
CA ALA A 260 11.55 -11.02 22.89
C ALA A 260 12.84 -11.82 23.15
N VAL A 261 12.78 -12.87 23.98
CA VAL A 261 13.91 -13.77 24.20
C VAL A 261 14.32 -14.49 22.90
N ARG A 262 13.35 -14.99 22.14
CA ARG A 262 13.59 -15.68 20.86
C ARG A 262 14.27 -14.78 19.84
N GLU A 263 13.75 -13.57 19.68
CA GLU A 263 14.25 -12.60 18.70
C GLU A 263 15.53 -11.86 19.14
N GLY A 264 16.01 -12.09 20.39
CA GLY A 264 17.19 -11.44 20.91
C GLY A 264 16.98 -10.01 21.39
N PHE A 265 15.74 -9.62 21.72
CA PHE A 265 15.42 -8.30 22.29
C PHE A 265 15.66 -8.28 23.80
N ASP A 266 16.91 -8.42 24.22
CA ASP A 266 17.29 -8.67 25.62
C ASP A 266 16.82 -7.56 26.58
N VAL A 267 16.92 -6.31 26.15
CA VAL A 267 16.46 -5.15 26.94
C VAL A 267 14.94 -5.19 27.14
N GLU A 268 14.20 -5.53 26.09
CA GLU A 268 12.75 -5.68 26.15
C GLU A 268 12.36 -6.89 27.00
N ALA A 269 12.96 -8.05 26.77
CA ALA A 269 12.74 -9.25 27.58
C ALA A 269 12.97 -8.96 29.06
N ALA A 270 14.08 -8.30 29.40
CA ALA A 270 14.37 -7.88 30.77
C ALA A 270 13.31 -6.93 31.33
N SER A 271 12.67 -6.08 30.53
CA SER A 271 11.62 -5.17 30.99
C SER A 271 10.39 -5.91 31.52
N TYR A 272 10.14 -7.12 31.08
CA TYR A 272 9.01 -7.96 31.49
C TYR A 272 9.31 -8.81 32.75
N MET A 273 10.60 -8.91 33.15
CA MET A 273 11.00 -9.71 34.31
C MET A 273 10.80 -8.92 35.62
N THR A 274 10.41 -9.64 36.66
CA THR A 274 10.45 -9.08 38.03
C THR A 274 11.91 -8.89 38.49
N VAL A 275 12.09 -8.03 39.50
CA VAL A 275 13.43 -7.78 40.08
C VAL A 275 14.08 -9.09 40.57
N SER A 276 13.32 -9.94 41.28
CA SER A 276 13.81 -11.24 41.74
C SER A 276 14.29 -12.11 40.58
N LEU A 277 13.49 -12.23 39.51
CA LEU A 277 13.84 -13.05 38.36
C LEU A 277 15.13 -12.57 37.66
N LYS A 278 15.33 -11.24 37.59
CA LYS A 278 16.56 -10.63 37.04
C LYS A 278 17.80 -10.89 37.89
N MET A 279 17.63 -11.08 39.23
CA MET A 279 18.72 -11.41 40.12
C MET A 279 19.11 -12.86 40.01
N ASP A 280 18.15 -13.75 39.76
CA ASP A 280 18.35 -15.19 39.75
C ASP A 280 18.79 -15.75 38.40
N PHE A 281 18.38 -15.08 37.28
CA PHE A 281 18.62 -15.58 35.94
C PHE A 281 19.00 -14.46 34.97
N SER A 282 20.00 -14.73 34.14
CA SER A 282 20.30 -13.94 32.94
C SER A 282 19.36 -14.27 31.78
N ILE A 283 19.23 -13.36 30.80
CA ILE A 283 18.44 -13.64 29.60
C ILE A 283 18.98 -14.84 28.81
N ASP A 284 20.28 -15.02 28.78
CA ASP A 284 20.90 -16.14 28.07
C ASP A 284 20.59 -17.50 28.75
N GLU A 285 20.58 -17.56 30.07
CA GLU A 285 20.13 -18.74 30.79
C GLU A 285 18.67 -19.06 30.50
N ILE A 286 17.82 -18.07 30.46
CA ILE A 286 16.41 -18.25 30.12
C ILE A 286 16.28 -18.69 28.65
N ARG A 287 17.04 -18.10 27.73
CA ARG A 287 17.04 -18.49 26.31
C ARG A 287 17.43 -19.95 26.15
N ASN A 288 18.48 -20.38 26.84
CA ASN A 288 18.94 -21.77 26.84
C ASN A 288 17.89 -22.71 27.45
N PHE A 289 17.20 -22.28 28.51
CA PHE A 289 16.12 -23.05 29.13
C PHE A 289 14.91 -23.22 28.22
N LEU A 290 14.50 -22.15 27.52
CA LEU A 290 13.36 -22.19 26.60
C LEU A 290 13.67 -23.00 25.33
N GLY A 291 14.95 -23.06 24.92
CA GLY A 291 15.38 -23.70 23.69
C GLY A 291 14.85 -23.00 22.43
N ASN A 292 14.96 -23.67 21.29
CA ASN A 292 14.46 -23.17 20.04
C ASN A 292 12.95 -23.44 19.87
N PHE A 293 12.19 -22.45 19.47
CA PHE A 293 10.77 -22.57 19.19
C PHE A 293 10.32 -21.61 18.08
N ASP A 294 9.37 -22.02 17.25
CA ASP A 294 8.85 -21.22 16.11
C ASP A 294 7.94 -20.10 16.56
N CYS A 295 7.07 -20.35 17.51
CA CYS A 295 6.08 -19.38 17.95
C CYS A 295 5.62 -19.63 19.39
N CYS A 296 5.23 -18.56 20.07
CA CYS A 296 4.44 -18.61 21.30
C CYS A 296 2.95 -18.50 20.95
N ARG A 297 2.14 -19.32 21.59
CA ARG A 297 0.68 -19.26 21.49
C ARG A 297 0.08 -18.95 22.84
N PRO A 298 -1.08 -18.26 22.89
CA PRO A 298 -1.82 -18.15 24.13
C PRO A 298 -2.06 -19.54 24.71
N PRO A 299 -1.93 -19.70 26.04
CA PRO A 299 -2.19 -20.97 26.67
C PRO A 299 -3.63 -21.39 26.37
N LEU A 300 -3.79 -22.57 25.81
CA LEU A 300 -5.10 -23.21 25.70
C LEU A 300 -5.38 -23.82 27.08
N SER A 301 -6.49 -23.44 27.71
CA SER A 301 -7.01 -24.16 28.86
C SER A 301 -7.88 -25.30 28.36
N ASP A 302 -7.66 -26.52 28.89
CA ASP A 302 -8.66 -27.58 28.78
C ASP A 302 -9.91 -27.24 29.59
N ARG A 303 -10.95 -28.07 29.51
CA ARG A 303 -12.20 -27.88 30.25
C ARG A 303 -11.99 -27.88 31.79
N SER A 304 -10.85 -28.31 32.29
CA SER A 304 -10.47 -28.31 33.70
C SER A 304 -9.67 -27.06 34.10
N GLY A 305 -9.38 -26.15 33.17
CA GLY A 305 -8.56 -24.97 33.43
C GLY A 305 -7.05 -25.23 33.41
N ARG A 306 -6.63 -26.43 32.99
CA ARG A 306 -5.21 -26.77 32.89
C ARG A 306 -4.57 -26.15 31.67
N LEU A 307 -3.45 -25.45 31.88
CA LEU A 307 -2.66 -24.87 30.80
C LEU A 307 -2.01 -25.97 29.95
N ILE A 308 -2.27 -25.93 28.61
CA ILE A 308 -1.71 -26.87 27.68
C ILE A 308 -0.87 -26.05 26.65
N GLY A 309 0.44 -26.22 26.74
CA GLY A 309 1.42 -25.84 25.71
C GLY A 309 1.51 -24.36 25.37
N LEU A 310 2.58 -23.74 25.84
CA LEU A 310 2.92 -22.33 25.49
C LEU A 310 3.84 -22.26 24.26
N LEU A 311 4.62 -23.29 24.02
CA LEU A 311 5.67 -23.27 23.01
C LEU A 311 5.43 -24.37 21.98
N LYS A 312 5.62 -24.06 20.73
CA LYS A 312 5.68 -25.03 19.65
C LYS A 312 7.16 -25.22 19.29
N PRO A 313 7.72 -26.42 19.44
CA PRO A 313 9.11 -26.64 19.07
C PRO A 313 9.34 -26.40 17.58
N ASP A 314 10.54 -25.95 17.26
CA ASP A 314 11.01 -25.81 15.90
C ASP A 314 10.97 -27.19 15.19
N ARG A 315 10.51 -27.22 13.95
CA ARG A 315 10.43 -28.44 13.12
C ARG A 315 11.74 -28.73 12.38
N THR A 316 12.77 -27.90 12.58
CA THR A 316 14.11 -28.13 12.02
C THR A 316 14.95 -28.93 12.99
N GLY A 317 14.74 -30.22 13.00
CA GLY A 317 15.55 -31.21 13.64
C GLY A 317 15.80 -32.37 12.69
#